data_915732555a2b9e667fbeeec192be859c
#
_entry.id   915732555a2b9e667fbeeec192be859c
#
_cell.length_a   1.000
_cell.length_b   1.000
_cell.length_c   1.000
_cell.angle_alpha   90.00
_cell.angle_beta   90.00
_cell.angle_gamma   90.00
#
_symmetry.space_group_name_H-M   'P 1'
#
loop_
_entity.id
_entity.type
_entity.pdbx_description
1 polymer ?
#
loop_
_entity_poly.entity_id
_entity_poly.type
_entity_poly.pdbx_seq_one_letter_code
_entity_poly.pdbx_strand_id
1 'polypeptide(L)'
;SLLLCLAAGSLNVHAARPMITDDARIVDAKACQVESWVKDNKGSTEYWAIPACNFTGNLEVSLGASAINQNGRTQNQGYVVQGKTLFKTLETNGWGIGLAFGSSLEPRSDTERHLLSSPYAYIPASFSFSDDRFVLHTNVGWLHDKPNNRDRATWGLGSETQLSERTWLIAETFDQSAGKPFYQLGVRHWLVPDHVQIDTTYGNRFGSGSEERWISIGLRLLSVPFLP
;
A
#
# COMPACT_ATOMS: atom_id res chain seq x y z
N SER A 1 -28.94 7.27 24.52
CA SER A 1 -28.42 6.27 23.62
C SER A 1 -27.24 6.87 22.88
N LEU A 2 -26.00 6.60 23.33
CA LEU A 2 -24.78 7.00 22.68
C LEU A 2 -24.52 5.95 21.59
N LEU A 3 -24.72 6.31 20.30
CA LEU A 3 -24.19 5.56 19.18
C LEU A 3 -22.68 5.79 19.12
N LEU A 4 -21.89 4.85 19.63
CA LEU A 4 -20.49 4.74 19.30
C LEU A 4 -20.39 4.31 17.82
N CYS A 5 -20.11 5.25 16.92
CA CYS A 5 -19.59 4.94 15.61
C CYS A 5 -18.16 4.39 15.80
N LEU A 6 -18.04 3.08 15.87
CA LEU A 6 -16.76 2.38 15.66
C LEU A 6 -16.36 2.66 14.22
N ALA A 7 -15.45 3.61 14.01
CA ALA A 7 -14.71 3.71 12.77
C ALA A 7 -13.87 2.43 12.66
N ALA A 8 -14.39 1.46 11.90
CA ALA A 8 -13.60 0.29 11.49
C ALA A 8 -12.49 0.81 10.60
N GLY A 9 -11.30 0.96 11.17
CA GLY A 9 -10.08 1.26 10.42
C GLY A 9 -9.85 0.10 9.45
N SER A 10 -10.06 0.33 8.16
CA SER A 10 -9.73 -0.64 7.12
C SER A 10 -8.21 -0.79 7.04
N LEU A 11 -7.71 -1.99 7.30
CA LEU A 11 -6.32 -2.32 7.00
C LEU A 11 -6.09 -2.17 5.50
N ASN A 12 -5.20 -1.26 5.15
CA ASN A 12 -4.77 -1.11 3.77
C ASN A 12 -3.71 -2.17 3.49
N VAL A 13 -3.99 -3.12 2.61
CA VAL A 13 -2.99 -3.99 2.02
C VAL A 13 -2.07 -3.12 1.16
N HIS A 14 -0.77 -3.18 1.42
CA HIS A 14 0.17 -2.19 0.94
C HIS A 14 0.67 -2.48 -0.46
N ALA A 15 0.48 -1.51 -1.32
CA ALA A 15 1.11 -1.33 -2.62
C ALA A 15 2.40 -0.53 -2.50
N ALA A 16 3.18 -0.47 -3.55
CA ALA A 16 4.31 0.46 -3.62
C ALA A 16 3.82 1.90 -3.48
N ARG A 17 4.32 2.59 -2.45
CA ARG A 17 3.95 3.97 -2.16
C ARG A 17 4.03 4.89 -3.39
N PRO A 18 3.09 5.81 -3.55
CA PRO A 18 1.99 6.18 -2.64
C PRO A 18 0.68 5.42 -2.87
N MET A 19 0.63 4.44 -3.78
CA MET A 19 -0.60 3.75 -4.18
C MET A 19 -0.99 2.63 -3.22
N ILE A 20 -2.28 2.36 -3.13
CA ILE A 20 -2.84 1.14 -2.53
C ILE A 20 -2.89 0.02 -3.55
N THR A 21 -3.13 0.36 -4.83
CA THR A 21 -3.02 -0.57 -5.95
C THR A 21 -1.55 -0.88 -6.22
N ASP A 22 -1.13 -2.09 -5.89
CA ASP A 22 0.27 -2.53 -6.01
C ASP A 22 0.69 -2.70 -7.47
N ASP A 23 1.98 -2.56 -7.73
CA ASP A 23 2.59 -2.74 -9.04
C ASP A 23 3.21 -4.14 -9.20
N ALA A 24 3.53 -4.53 -10.44
CA ALA A 24 4.27 -5.74 -10.74
C ALA A 24 5.79 -5.48 -10.75
N ARG A 25 6.30 -4.87 -9.65
CA ARG A 25 7.72 -4.63 -9.40
C ARG A 25 8.07 -5.08 -7.98
N ILE A 26 9.31 -5.47 -7.76
CA ILE A 26 9.91 -5.73 -6.45
C ILE A 26 11.25 -4.99 -6.39
N VAL A 27 11.78 -4.77 -5.20
CA VAL A 27 13.11 -4.18 -5.04
C VAL A 27 14.18 -5.07 -5.70
N ASP A 28 15.26 -4.47 -6.16
CA ASP A 28 16.35 -5.17 -6.84
C ASP A 28 16.89 -6.34 -6.01
N ALA A 29 17.41 -7.34 -6.69
CA ALA A 29 18.03 -8.51 -6.05
C ALA A 29 19.12 -8.07 -5.07
N LYS A 30 19.09 -8.63 -3.85
CA LYS A 30 20.04 -8.31 -2.77
C LYS A 30 19.97 -6.88 -2.23
N ALA A 31 18.92 -6.14 -2.57
CA ALA A 31 18.65 -4.79 -2.07
C ALA A 31 17.47 -4.77 -1.10
N CYS A 32 17.32 -3.66 -0.40
CA CYS A 32 16.19 -3.38 0.49
C CYS A 32 15.61 -2.01 0.20
N GLN A 33 14.38 -1.81 0.64
CA GLN A 33 13.72 -0.52 0.70
C GLN A 33 13.08 -0.28 2.05
N VAL A 34 12.80 0.96 2.37
CA VAL A 34 11.95 1.35 3.48
C VAL A 34 10.91 2.34 2.95
N GLU A 35 9.66 2.01 3.11
CA GLU A 35 8.55 2.92 2.88
C GLU A 35 7.99 3.39 4.20
N SER A 36 7.81 4.71 4.35
CA SER A 36 7.24 5.31 5.55
C SER A 36 6.32 6.46 5.19
N TRP A 37 5.27 6.66 5.97
CA TRP A 37 4.35 7.78 5.74
C TRP A 37 3.57 8.19 6.98
N VAL A 38 3.10 9.41 6.91
CA VAL A 38 2.09 9.95 7.80
C VAL A 38 0.81 10.14 7.00
N LYS A 39 -0.31 9.67 7.53
CA LYS A 39 -1.63 9.81 6.91
C LYS A 39 -2.56 10.50 7.90
N ASP A 40 -3.01 11.69 7.55
CA ASP A 40 -3.94 12.49 8.33
C ASP A 40 -5.37 12.21 7.87
N ASN A 41 -6.13 11.53 8.70
CA ASN A 41 -7.55 11.25 8.52
C ASN A 41 -8.37 12.25 9.33
N LYS A 42 -9.69 12.30 9.09
CA LYS A 42 -10.58 13.07 9.95
C LYS A 42 -10.60 12.49 11.37
N GLY A 43 -9.93 13.17 12.31
CA GLY A 43 -9.92 12.80 13.73
C GLY A 43 -8.84 11.82 14.17
N SER A 44 -7.92 11.43 13.28
CA SER A 44 -6.77 10.59 13.63
C SER A 44 -5.61 10.77 12.66
N THR A 45 -4.39 10.52 13.13
CA THR A 45 -3.18 10.50 12.31
C THR A 45 -2.51 9.14 12.42
N GLU A 46 -2.24 8.51 11.30
CA GLU A 46 -1.54 7.22 11.20
C GLU A 46 -0.08 7.43 10.84
N TYR A 47 0.79 6.62 11.41
CA TYR A 47 2.23 6.57 11.13
C TYR A 47 2.58 5.15 10.73
N TRP A 48 3.25 4.99 9.58
CA TRP A 48 3.60 3.70 9.03
C TRP A 48 5.08 3.60 8.69
N ALA A 49 5.65 2.42 8.84
CA ALA A 49 6.98 2.07 8.35
C ALA A 49 6.99 0.60 7.90
N ILE A 50 7.44 0.36 6.66
CA ILE A 50 7.47 -0.95 6.02
C ILE A 50 8.85 -1.15 5.37
N PRO A 51 9.82 -1.71 6.07
CA PRO A 51 11.01 -2.27 5.43
C PRO A 51 10.66 -3.50 4.60
N ALA A 52 11.31 -3.62 3.44
CA ALA A 52 11.21 -4.76 2.54
C ALA A 52 12.56 -5.08 1.93
N CYS A 53 12.89 -6.37 1.75
CA CYS A 53 14.15 -6.82 1.17
C CYS A 53 13.93 -7.97 0.18
N ASN A 54 14.72 -8.01 -0.87
CA ASN A 54 14.74 -9.09 -1.85
C ASN A 54 16.00 -9.95 -1.69
N PHE A 55 15.90 -11.03 -0.93
CA PHE A 55 17.02 -11.91 -0.60
C PHE A 55 17.42 -12.84 -1.74
N THR A 56 16.47 -13.25 -2.56
CA THR A 56 16.66 -14.36 -3.54
C THR A 56 16.74 -13.89 -4.98
N GLY A 57 16.39 -12.64 -5.27
CA GLY A 57 16.29 -12.09 -6.61
C GLY A 57 14.86 -12.05 -7.17
N ASN A 58 13.94 -12.86 -6.63
CA ASN A 58 12.53 -12.85 -7.05
C ASN A 58 11.55 -13.05 -5.89
N LEU A 59 11.96 -12.78 -4.66
CA LEU A 59 11.07 -12.76 -3.51
C LEU A 59 11.38 -11.56 -2.62
N GLU A 60 10.52 -10.58 -2.64
CA GLU A 60 10.53 -9.47 -1.70
C GLU A 60 9.74 -9.87 -0.45
N VAL A 61 10.36 -9.69 0.71
CA VAL A 61 9.74 -9.90 2.03
C VAL A 61 9.64 -8.56 2.73
N SER A 62 8.43 -8.21 3.15
CA SER A 62 8.13 -6.96 3.85
C SER A 62 7.65 -7.24 5.27
N LEU A 63 8.09 -6.40 6.20
CA LEU A 63 7.61 -6.38 7.58
C LEU A 63 7.20 -4.96 7.91
N GLY A 64 5.97 -4.74 8.30
CA GLY A 64 5.45 -3.41 8.55
C GLY A 64 4.89 -3.25 9.95
N ALA A 65 4.93 -2.00 10.44
CA ALA A 65 4.29 -1.61 11.67
C ALA A 65 3.62 -0.24 11.51
N SER A 66 2.54 -0.04 12.26
CA SER A 66 1.84 1.23 12.29
C SER A 66 1.42 1.65 13.70
N ALA A 67 1.33 2.96 13.88
CA ALA A 67 0.76 3.58 15.06
C ALA A 67 -0.30 4.59 14.65
N ILE A 68 -1.30 4.78 15.49
CA ILE A 68 -2.36 5.77 15.31
C ILE A 68 -2.39 6.73 16.48
N ASN A 69 -2.47 8.03 16.19
CA ASN A 69 -2.76 9.06 17.16
C ASN A 69 -4.24 9.45 17.05
N GLN A 70 -4.97 9.31 18.13
CA GLN A 70 -6.35 9.74 18.22
C GLN A 70 -6.58 10.43 19.57
N ASN A 71 -7.12 11.64 19.53
CA ASN A 71 -7.34 12.46 20.74
C ASN A 71 -6.06 12.68 21.58
N GLY A 72 -4.92 12.88 20.94
CA GLY A 72 -3.62 13.10 21.58
C GLY A 72 -2.97 11.85 22.18
N ARG A 73 -3.54 10.66 21.97
CA ARG A 73 -2.97 9.38 22.43
C ARG A 73 -2.48 8.59 21.24
N THR A 74 -1.19 8.27 21.25
CA THR A 74 -0.57 7.38 20.25
C THR A 74 -0.59 5.94 20.75
N GLN A 75 -1.05 5.04 19.90
CA GLN A 75 -1.17 3.61 20.21
C GLN A 75 -0.70 2.81 18.99
N ASN A 76 -0.24 1.58 19.23
CA ASN A 76 0.02 0.63 18.14
C ASN A 76 -1.29 0.32 17.41
N GLN A 77 -1.28 0.45 16.08
CA GLN A 77 -2.44 0.16 15.23
C GLN A 77 -2.35 -1.23 14.62
N GLY A 78 -1.18 -1.63 14.10
CA GLY A 78 -1.05 -2.90 13.44
C GLY A 78 0.34 -3.28 13.00
N TYR A 79 0.44 -4.52 12.54
CA TYR A 79 1.62 -5.10 11.91
C TYR A 79 1.22 -5.76 10.61
N VAL A 80 2.16 -5.87 9.69
CA VAL A 80 1.98 -6.60 8.43
C VAL A 80 3.23 -7.43 8.14
N VAL A 81 3.02 -8.62 7.60
CA VAL A 81 4.05 -9.44 6.97
C VAL A 81 3.58 -9.80 5.57
N GLN A 82 4.44 -9.61 4.58
CA GLN A 82 4.08 -9.86 3.18
C GLN A 82 5.27 -10.48 2.44
N GLY A 83 4.98 -11.41 1.54
CA GLY A 83 5.86 -11.86 0.47
C GLY A 83 5.30 -11.45 -0.87
N LYS A 84 6.16 -11.01 -1.80
CA LYS A 84 5.80 -10.67 -3.17
C LYS A 84 6.80 -11.28 -4.13
N THR A 85 6.31 -11.94 -5.16
CA THR A 85 7.12 -12.57 -6.23
C THR A 85 6.54 -12.22 -7.59
N LEU A 86 7.40 -12.18 -8.61
CA LEU A 86 6.99 -11.88 -9.97
C LEU A 86 7.02 -13.14 -10.84
N PHE A 87 5.97 -13.40 -11.57
CA PHE A 87 5.93 -14.41 -12.63
C PHE A 87 6.51 -13.84 -13.94
N LYS A 88 6.30 -12.54 -14.16
CA LYS A 88 6.90 -11.76 -15.24
C LYS A 88 7.19 -10.35 -14.73
N THR A 89 8.43 -9.89 -14.90
CA THR A 89 8.80 -8.51 -14.60
C THR A 89 8.16 -7.54 -15.59
N LEU A 90 7.82 -6.35 -15.11
CA LEU A 90 7.33 -5.28 -15.98
C LEU A 90 8.45 -4.82 -16.92
N GLU A 91 8.17 -4.85 -18.20
CA GLU A 91 9.04 -4.36 -19.27
C GLU A 91 8.53 -3.02 -19.80
N THR A 92 9.42 -2.18 -20.27
CA THR A 92 9.06 -0.93 -20.97
C THR A 92 8.21 -1.23 -22.20
N ASN A 93 7.08 -0.51 -22.36
CA ASN A 93 6.06 -0.77 -23.39
C ASN A 93 5.52 -2.21 -23.37
N GLY A 94 5.56 -2.86 -22.21
CA GLY A 94 5.17 -4.24 -22.02
C GLY A 94 4.26 -4.39 -20.79
N TRP A 95 4.32 -5.57 -20.19
CA TRP A 95 3.52 -5.87 -19.02
C TRP A 95 4.27 -6.78 -18.04
N GLY A 96 3.85 -6.72 -16.78
CA GLY A 96 4.34 -7.58 -15.72
C GLY A 96 3.19 -8.11 -14.87
N ILE A 97 3.42 -9.21 -14.15
CA ILE A 97 2.45 -9.84 -13.27
C ILE A 97 3.17 -10.57 -12.13
N GLY A 98 2.57 -10.56 -10.95
CA GLY A 98 3.13 -11.23 -9.78
C GLY A 98 2.05 -11.80 -8.87
N LEU A 99 2.49 -12.22 -7.70
CA LEU A 99 1.66 -12.66 -6.59
C LEU A 99 2.19 -12.02 -5.32
N ALA A 100 1.30 -11.39 -4.57
CA ALA A 100 1.56 -10.95 -3.21
C ALA A 100 0.67 -11.75 -2.25
N PHE A 101 1.21 -12.12 -1.11
CA PHE A 101 0.51 -12.84 -0.05
C PHE A 101 1.05 -12.42 1.30
N GLY A 102 0.19 -12.37 2.28
CA GLY A 102 0.61 -11.88 3.59
C GLY A 102 -0.47 -12.02 4.64
N SER A 103 -0.22 -11.37 5.75
CA SER A 103 -1.17 -11.25 6.84
C SER A 103 -0.99 -9.94 7.57
N SER A 104 -2.09 -9.41 8.08
CA SER A 104 -2.08 -8.25 8.97
C SER A 104 -2.63 -8.63 10.34
N LEU A 105 -2.15 -7.93 11.36
CA LEU A 105 -2.58 -8.02 12.75
C LEU A 105 -2.97 -6.65 13.26
N GLU A 106 -4.19 -6.51 13.77
CA GLU A 106 -4.64 -5.34 14.50
C GLU A 106 -4.74 -5.66 15.99
N PRO A 107 -3.74 -5.29 16.83
CA PRO A 107 -3.71 -5.67 18.25
C PRO A 107 -4.92 -5.17 19.07
N ARG A 108 -5.66 -4.20 18.55
CA ARG A 108 -6.82 -3.59 19.22
C ARG A 108 -8.14 -4.29 18.92
N SER A 109 -8.24 -4.95 17.76
CA SER A 109 -9.43 -5.62 17.27
C SER A 109 -9.36 -7.14 17.39
N ASP A 110 -8.13 -7.70 17.41
CA ASP A 110 -7.92 -9.14 17.50
C ASP A 110 -7.90 -9.63 18.95
N THR A 111 -8.77 -10.54 19.28
CA THR A 111 -8.77 -11.25 20.57
C THR A 111 -7.65 -12.26 20.67
N GLU A 112 -7.17 -12.77 19.56
CA GLU A 112 -6.04 -13.68 19.43
C GLU A 112 -4.85 -12.96 18.78
N ARG A 113 -3.76 -12.77 19.53
CA ARG A 113 -2.57 -12.03 19.10
C ARG A 113 -1.63 -12.92 18.25
N HIS A 114 -2.10 -13.34 17.08
CA HIS A 114 -1.28 -14.08 16.12
C HIS A 114 -0.91 -13.20 14.93
N LEU A 115 0.36 -13.24 14.49
CA LEU A 115 0.84 -12.51 13.29
C LEU A 115 0.11 -12.92 12.00
N LEU A 116 -0.59 -14.05 12.00
CA LEU A 116 -1.38 -14.55 10.87
C LEU A 116 -2.88 -14.37 11.12
N SER A 117 -3.28 -13.21 11.61
CA SER A 117 -4.66 -12.93 12.00
C SER A 117 -5.58 -12.73 10.81
N SER A 118 -5.23 -11.82 9.91
CA SER A 118 -6.01 -11.50 8.71
C SER A 118 -5.20 -11.80 7.44
N PRO A 119 -5.18 -13.06 6.97
CA PRO A 119 -4.44 -13.43 5.77
C PRO A 119 -5.08 -12.82 4.52
N TYR A 120 -4.22 -12.53 3.53
CA TYR A 120 -4.62 -12.01 2.24
C TYR A 120 -3.71 -12.52 1.11
N ALA A 121 -4.23 -12.49 -0.10
CA ALA A 121 -3.44 -12.67 -1.31
C ALA A 121 -4.05 -11.86 -2.47
N TYR A 122 -3.20 -11.34 -3.34
CA TYR A 122 -3.63 -10.63 -4.55
C TYR A 122 -2.63 -10.81 -5.70
N ILE A 123 -3.11 -10.59 -6.90
CA ILE A 123 -2.34 -10.64 -8.14
C ILE A 123 -2.18 -9.20 -8.63
N PRO A 124 -0.98 -8.58 -8.52
CA PRO A 124 -0.67 -7.33 -9.16
C PRO A 124 -0.32 -7.58 -10.63
N ALA A 125 -0.89 -6.78 -11.53
CA ALA A 125 -0.50 -6.73 -12.91
C ALA A 125 -0.29 -5.27 -13.33
N SER A 126 0.77 -5.02 -14.10
CA SER A 126 1.15 -3.69 -14.57
C SER A 126 1.36 -3.68 -16.08
N PHE A 127 0.98 -2.59 -16.73
CA PHE A 127 1.08 -2.39 -18.17
C PHE A 127 1.74 -1.04 -18.44
N SER A 128 2.88 -1.07 -19.13
CA SER A 128 3.64 0.13 -19.50
C SER A 128 3.33 0.57 -20.92
N PHE A 129 3.27 1.88 -21.11
CA PHE A 129 2.99 2.53 -22.38
C PHE A 129 3.89 3.76 -22.55
N SER A 130 4.16 4.12 -23.82
CA SER A 130 4.86 5.36 -24.18
C SER A 130 6.22 5.51 -23.48
N ASP A 131 7.04 4.45 -23.47
CA ASP A 131 8.37 4.41 -22.86
C ASP A 131 8.31 4.70 -21.34
N ASP A 132 7.43 3.98 -20.63
CA ASP A 132 7.15 4.09 -19.20
C ASP A 132 6.55 5.45 -18.75
N ARG A 133 6.17 6.31 -19.69
CA ARG A 133 5.54 7.61 -19.36
C ARG A 133 4.13 7.47 -18.80
N PHE A 134 3.46 6.38 -19.12
CA PHE A 134 2.19 5.99 -18.54
C PHE A 134 2.22 4.51 -18.15
N VAL A 135 1.93 4.21 -16.89
CA VAL A 135 1.84 2.84 -16.39
C VAL A 135 0.48 2.66 -15.72
N LEU A 136 -0.22 1.60 -16.12
CA LEU A 136 -1.48 1.17 -15.52
C LEU A 136 -1.23 -0.02 -14.60
N HIS A 137 -1.81 -0.01 -13.41
CA HIS A 137 -1.73 -1.08 -12.44
C HIS A 137 -3.12 -1.61 -12.12
N THR A 138 -3.23 -2.92 -11.97
CA THR A 138 -4.47 -3.59 -11.56
C THR A 138 -4.17 -4.62 -10.49
N ASN A 139 -5.04 -4.71 -9.50
CA ASN A 139 -5.00 -5.78 -8.49
C ASN A 139 -6.34 -6.48 -8.41
N VAL A 140 -6.30 -7.78 -8.24
CA VAL A 140 -7.46 -8.60 -7.86
C VAL A 140 -7.01 -9.55 -6.77
N GLY A 141 -7.78 -9.65 -5.70
CA GLY A 141 -7.35 -10.43 -4.55
C GLY A 141 -8.48 -10.82 -3.61
N TRP A 142 -8.04 -11.40 -2.51
CA TRP A 142 -8.86 -11.89 -1.41
C TRP A 142 -8.22 -11.50 -0.08
N LEU A 143 -9.05 -11.18 0.89
CA LEU A 143 -8.71 -10.87 2.27
C LEU A 143 -9.69 -11.58 3.21
N HIS A 144 -9.16 -12.28 4.21
CA HIS A 144 -9.95 -12.71 5.36
C HIS A 144 -9.91 -11.64 6.45
N ASP A 145 -11.01 -10.96 6.66
CA ASP A 145 -11.20 -9.93 7.69
C ASP A 145 -11.49 -10.64 9.02
N LYS A 146 -10.47 -10.95 9.80
CA LYS A 146 -10.58 -11.71 11.06
C LYS A 146 -11.49 -11.03 12.09
N PRO A 147 -11.39 -9.70 12.34
CA PRO A 147 -12.28 -9.02 13.28
C PRO A 147 -13.77 -9.19 12.98
N ASN A 148 -14.12 -9.25 11.71
CA ASN A 148 -15.50 -9.41 11.25
C ASN A 148 -15.84 -10.85 10.84
N ASN A 149 -14.86 -11.76 10.85
CA ASN A 149 -14.93 -13.14 10.39
C ASN A 149 -15.59 -13.26 9.00
N ARG A 150 -15.04 -12.51 8.04
CA ARG A 150 -15.60 -12.41 6.68
C ARG A 150 -14.50 -12.44 5.63
N ASP A 151 -14.78 -13.20 4.56
CA ASP A 151 -13.98 -13.17 3.35
C ASP A 151 -14.44 -12.02 2.44
N ARG A 152 -13.48 -11.31 1.84
CA ARG A 152 -13.73 -10.19 0.93
C ARG A 152 -12.92 -10.36 -0.34
N ALA A 153 -13.55 -10.10 -1.48
CA ALA A 153 -12.83 -9.82 -2.71
C ALA A 153 -12.27 -8.40 -2.64
N THR A 154 -11.04 -8.20 -3.10
CA THR A 154 -10.38 -6.90 -3.17
C THR A 154 -10.00 -6.61 -4.62
N TRP A 155 -10.00 -5.33 -4.99
CA TRP A 155 -9.55 -4.91 -6.30
C TRP A 155 -8.97 -3.50 -6.26
N GLY A 156 -8.11 -3.19 -7.23
CA GLY A 156 -7.54 -1.87 -7.43
C GLY A 156 -7.28 -1.61 -8.91
N LEU A 157 -7.41 -0.36 -9.30
CA LEU A 157 -7.03 0.18 -10.60
C LEU A 157 -6.30 1.49 -10.36
N GLY A 158 -5.04 1.55 -10.75
CA GLY A 158 -4.20 2.71 -10.53
C GLY A 158 -3.39 3.07 -11.76
N SER A 159 -2.91 4.30 -11.83
CA SER A 159 -2.05 4.77 -12.90
C SER A 159 -0.96 5.70 -12.38
N GLU A 160 0.18 5.62 -13.05
CA GLU A 160 1.29 6.56 -12.93
C GLU A 160 1.46 7.28 -14.26
N THR A 161 1.46 8.60 -14.25
CA THR A 161 1.67 9.43 -15.45
C THR A 161 2.87 10.33 -15.21
N GLN A 162 3.90 10.21 -16.04
CA GLN A 162 5.10 11.03 -15.94
C GLN A 162 4.81 12.48 -16.33
N LEU A 163 5.03 13.41 -15.41
CA LEU A 163 4.91 14.85 -15.64
C LEU A 163 6.26 15.48 -16.01
N SER A 164 7.34 14.95 -15.46
CA SER A 164 8.73 15.33 -15.76
C SER A 164 9.65 14.15 -15.49
N GLU A 165 10.96 14.31 -15.76
CA GLU A 165 11.96 13.24 -15.54
C GLU A 165 11.95 12.66 -14.12
N ARG A 166 11.50 13.45 -13.12
CA ARG A 166 11.53 13.04 -11.71
C ARG A 166 10.17 13.08 -11.02
N THR A 167 9.10 13.42 -11.74
CA THR A 167 7.76 13.65 -11.13
C THR A 167 6.70 12.88 -11.85
N TRP A 168 5.86 12.16 -11.10
CA TRP A 168 4.71 11.41 -11.59
C TRP A 168 3.43 11.84 -10.89
N LEU A 169 2.36 11.94 -11.66
CA LEU A 169 1.00 12.01 -11.17
C LEU A 169 0.50 10.59 -10.89
N ILE A 170 -0.14 10.40 -9.75
CA ILE A 170 -0.75 9.15 -9.34
C ILE A 170 -2.25 9.32 -9.27
N ALA A 171 -2.99 8.39 -9.85
CA ALA A 171 -4.44 8.33 -9.73
C ALA A 171 -4.88 6.87 -9.56
N GLU A 172 -5.73 6.60 -8.58
CA GLU A 172 -6.24 5.25 -8.37
C GLU A 172 -7.67 5.22 -7.82
N THR A 173 -8.32 4.08 -8.01
CA THR A 173 -9.55 3.68 -7.32
C THR A 173 -9.44 2.23 -6.87
N PHE A 174 -9.94 1.92 -5.69
CA PHE A 174 -9.81 0.60 -5.09
C PHE A 174 -10.93 0.31 -4.12
N ASP A 175 -11.16 -0.97 -3.84
CA ASP A 175 -12.07 -1.42 -2.79
C ASP A 175 -11.48 -2.61 -2.03
N GLN A 176 -11.46 -2.49 -0.72
CA GLN A 176 -11.02 -3.51 0.23
C GLN A 176 -12.04 -3.73 1.35
N SER A 177 -13.19 -3.09 1.25
CA SER A 177 -14.21 -3.10 2.30
C SER A 177 -15.61 -3.20 1.71
N ALA A 178 -16.63 -3.37 2.56
CA ALA A 178 -18.01 -3.23 2.13
C ALA A 178 -18.34 -1.74 1.93
N GLY A 179 -18.92 -1.40 0.80
CA GLY A 179 -19.38 -0.04 0.50
C GLY A 179 -18.97 0.45 -0.88
N LYS A 180 -18.95 1.76 -1.06
CA LYS A 180 -18.47 2.38 -2.30
C LYS A 180 -16.95 2.38 -2.34
N PRO A 181 -16.35 2.29 -3.52
CA PRO A 181 -14.90 2.35 -3.67
C PRO A 181 -14.29 3.65 -3.13
N PHE A 182 -13.00 3.58 -2.84
CA PHE A 182 -12.16 4.73 -2.57
C PHE A 182 -11.51 5.24 -3.85
N TYR A 183 -11.08 6.49 -3.83
CA TYR A 183 -10.18 7.07 -4.82
C TYR A 183 -9.04 7.80 -4.14
N GLN A 184 -7.91 7.89 -4.82
CA GLN A 184 -6.74 8.64 -4.39
C GLN A 184 -6.09 9.31 -5.58
N LEU A 185 -5.64 10.57 -5.37
CA LEU A 185 -4.82 11.33 -6.29
C LEU A 185 -3.56 11.77 -5.58
N GLY A 186 -2.43 11.77 -6.25
CA GLY A 186 -1.17 12.13 -5.62
C GLY A 186 -0.08 12.50 -6.61
N VAL A 187 1.03 12.97 -6.04
CA VAL A 187 2.26 13.27 -6.78
C VAL A 187 3.41 12.55 -6.09
N ARG A 188 4.26 11.95 -6.89
CA ARG A 188 5.51 11.31 -6.49
C ARG A 188 6.68 12.03 -7.14
N HIS A 189 7.74 12.27 -6.37
CA HIS A 189 8.93 12.96 -6.85
C HIS A 189 10.22 12.30 -6.35
N TRP A 190 11.15 12.03 -7.25
CA TRP A 190 12.49 11.56 -6.91
C TRP A 190 13.39 12.74 -6.50
N LEU A 191 13.75 12.81 -5.22
CA LEU A 191 14.77 13.73 -4.71
C LEU A 191 16.15 13.27 -5.17
N VAL A 192 16.44 11.98 -5.04
CA VAL A 192 17.60 11.31 -5.59
C VAL A 192 17.09 10.14 -6.43
N PRO A 193 17.27 10.17 -7.76
CA PRO A 193 16.80 9.10 -8.64
C PRO A 193 17.19 7.72 -8.10
N ASP A 194 16.26 6.78 -8.13
CA ASP A 194 16.38 5.38 -7.72
C ASP A 194 16.77 5.14 -6.24
N HIS A 195 16.86 6.20 -5.42
CA HIS A 195 17.28 6.08 -4.01
C HIS A 195 16.34 6.76 -3.03
N VAL A 196 15.91 8.00 -3.30
CA VAL A 196 15.10 8.77 -2.36
C VAL A 196 13.90 9.37 -3.07
N GLN A 197 12.72 8.92 -2.70
CA GLN A 197 11.45 9.36 -3.26
C GLN A 197 10.57 9.94 -2.16
N ILE A 198 9.89 11.03 -2.46
CA ILE A 198 8.82 11.58 -1.64
C ILE A 198 7.50 11.52 -2.40
N ASP A 199 6.42 11.47 -1.66
CA ASP A 199 5.08 11.51 -2.23
C ASP A 199 4.11 12.27 -1.34
N THR A 200 3.03 12.75 -1.95
CA THR A 200 1.86 13.26 -1.23
C THR A 200 0.60 12.82 -1.94
N THR A 201 -0.43 12.48 -1.18
CA THR A 201 -1.71 12.04 -1.73
C THR A 201 -2.89 12.66 -1.00
N TYR A 202 -3.98 12.79 -1.71
CA TYR A 202 -5.32 13.06 -1.19
C TYR A 202 -6.24 11.93 -1.61
N GLY A 203 -7.00 11.38 -0.68
CA GLY A 203 -7.98 10.35 -0.97
C GLY A 203 -9.27 10.52 -0.20
N ASN A 204 -10.31 9.83 -0.68
CA ASN A 204 -11.61 9.79 -0.04
C ASN A 204 -12.41 8.58 -0.57
N ARG A 205 -13.55 8.30 0.04
CA ARG A 205 -14.53 7.35 -0.49
C ARG A 205 -15.54 8.08 -1.38
N PHE A 206 -15.94 7.47 -2.50
CA PHE A 206 -16.98 8.04 -3.37
C PHE A 206 -18.29 8.25 -2.60
N GLY A 207 -18.77 9.49 -2.59
CA GLY A 207 -20.05 9.87 -1.98
C GLY A 207 -20.06 9.99 -0.47
N SER A 208 -18.90 9.96 0.23
CA SER A 208 -18.82 10.11 1.68
C SER A 208 -18.64 11.56 2.18
N GLY A 209 -18.72 12.55 1.29
CA GLY A 209 -18.42 13.93 1.65
C GLY A 209 -16.98 14.05 2.17
N SER A 210 -16.78 14.64 3.34
CA SER A 210 -15.43 14.81 3.92
C SER A 210 -15.12 13.82 5.06
N GLU A 211 -15.97 12.85 5.31
CA GLU A 211 -15.86 12.01 6.52
C GLU A 211 -14.72 10.98 6.44
N GLU A 212 -14.47 10.44 5.24
CA GLU A 212 -13.45 9.41 5.03
C GLU A 212 -12.23 9.93 4.23
N ARG A 213 -12.09 11.26 4.15
CA ARG A 213 -10.94 11.88 3.45
C ARG A 213 -9.65 11.70 4.24
N TRP A 214 -8.55 11.62 3.52
CA TRP A 214 -7.20 11.70 4.08
C TRP A 214 -6.26 12.51 3.19
N ILE A 215 -5.18 12.96 3.82
CA ILE A 215 -3.97 13.44 3.15
C ILE A 215 -2.81 12.60 3.67
N SER A 216 -1.89 12.21 2.81
CA SER A 216 -0.67 11.54 3.25
C SER A 216 0.58 12.19 2.66
N ILE A 217 1.67 12.07 3.41
CA ILE A 217 3.02 12.41 2.97
C ILE A 217 3.89 11.20 3.24
N GLY A 218 4.64 10.76 2.24
CA GLY A 218 5.47 9.56 2.30
C GLY A 218 6.89 9.77 1.86
N LEU A 219 7.74 8.86 2.32
CA LEU A 219 9.15 8.75 1.98
C LEU A 219 9.43 7.29 1.63
N ARG A 220 10.12 7.06 0.51
CA ARG A 220 10.67 5.77 0.13
C ARG A 220 12.18 5.89 -0.02
N LEU A 221 12.90 5.00 0.64
CA LEU A 221 14.36 4.88 0.57
C LEU A 221 14.70 3.53 -0.04
N LEU A 222 15.54 3.52 -1.07
CA LEU A 222 16.05 2.29 -1.71
C LEU A 222 17.55 2.19 -1.53
N SER A 223 18.02 1.00 -1.18
CA SER A 223 19.45 0.71 -1.11
C SER A 223 19.99 0.22 -2.46
N VAL A 224 21.30 0.32 -2.64
CA VAL A 224 22.02 -0.53 -3.60
C VAL A 224 22.02 -1.99 -3.09
N PRO A 225 22.30 -3.00 -3.94
CA PRO A 225 22.50 -4.37 -3.49
C PRO A 225 23.62 -4.46 -2.44
N PHE A 226 23.32 -5.05 -1.27
CA PHE A 226 24.28 -5.23 -0.16
C PHE A 226 24.09 -6.54 0.62
N LEU A 227 22.98 -7.23 0.39
CA LEU A 227 22.71 -8.50 1.06
C LEU A 227 23.62 -9.62 0.50
N PRO A 228 23.97 -10.63 1.30
CA PRO A 228 24.82 -11.72 0.89
C PRO A 228 24.24 -12.61 -0.21
#